data_d192e168bec4fdf81d1731915658366a
#
_entry.id   d192e168bec4fdf81d1731915658366a
#
_cell.length_a   1.000
_cell.length_b   1.000
_cell.length_c   1.000
_cell.angle_alpha   90.00
_cell.angle_beta   90.00
_cell.angle_gamma   90.00
#
_symmetry.space_group_name_H-M   'P 1'
#
loop_
_entity.id
_entity.type
_entity.pdbx_description
1 polymer ?
#
loop_
_entity_poly.entity_id
_entity_poly.type
_entity_poly.pdbx_seq_one_letter_code
_entity_poly.pdbx_strand_id
1 'polypeptide(L)'
;MSEAKPVILTCAQPTGQLTIGNYLGAVKNWATMLDDYECYFGVVDLHAITVKYSPAELRKNTLSCVAQYIACGLDPERSKIFVQSHVIGHTELAWLLSCITPIGDL
;
A
#
# COMPACT_ATOMS: atom_id res chain seq x y z
N MET A 1 28.14 13.01 8.33
CA MET A 1 26.99 12.10 8.57
C MET A 1 25.92 12.43 7.55
N SER A 2 25.46 11.44 6.78
CA SER A 2 24.29 11.64 5.94
C SER A 2 23.07 11.75 6.84
N GLU A 3 22.27 12.80 6.71
CA GLU A 3 20.98 12.88 7.37
C GLU A 3 20.11 11.71 6.88
N ALA A 4 19.43 11.06 7.83
CA ALA A 4 18.50 10.00 7.48
C ALA A 4 17.38 10.60 6.62
N LYS A 5 17.08 9.96 5.48
CA LYS A 5 15.97 10.40 4.63
C LYS A 5 14.64 10.33 5.40
N PRO A 6 13.75 11.29 5.21
CA PRO A 6 12.41 11.20 5.75
C PRO A 6 11.69 9.94 5.24
N VAL A 7 10.89 9.31 6.10
CA VAL A 7 10.14 8.09 5.76
C VAL A 7 8.77 8.45 5.19
N ILE A 8 8.42 7.83 4.07
CA ILE A 8 7.08 7.92 3.46
C ILE A 8 6.43 6.54 3.45
N LEU A 9 5.19 6.47 3.92
CA LEU A 9 4.30 5.33 3.77
C LEU A 9 3.10 5.73 2.92
N THR A 10 2.88 5.02 1.83
CA THR A 10 1.69 5.18 1.00
C THR A 10 1.17 3.85 0.51
N CYS A 11 -0.12 3.75 0.29
CA CYS A 11 -0.79 2.49 0.00
C CYS A 11 -1.85 2.64 -1.09
N ALA A 12 -2.11 1.54 -1.81
CA ALA A 12 -3.28 1.44 -2.68
C ALA A 12 -3.97 0.09 -2.54
N GLN A 13 -5.27 0.07 -2.82
CA GLN A 13 -6.07 -1.15 -2.80
C GLN A 13 -5.85 -1.97 -4.08
N PRO A 14 -5.79 -3.30 -3.97
CA PRO A 14 -5.68 -4.20 -5.12
C PRO A 14 -7.05 -4.40 -5.80
N THR A 15 -7.60 -3.36 -6.40
CA THR A 15 -8.94 -3.35 -7.01
C THR A 15 -8.95 -3.73 -8.50
N GLY A 16 -7.87 -4.31 -9.01
CA GLY A 16 -7.73 -4.71 -10.40
C GLY A 16 -6.61 -3.95 -11.13
N GLN A 17 -6.86 -3.58 -12.38
CA GLN A 17 -5.87 -2.83 -13.17
C GLN A 17 -5.83 -1.36 -12.76
N LEU A 18 -4.63 -0.80 -12.66
CA LEU A 18 -4.44 0.63 -12.47
C LEU A 18 -5.04 1.39 -13.67
N THR A 19 -5.85 2.38 -13.36
CA THR A 19 -6.32 3.32 -14.37
C THR A 19 -5.26 4.40 -14.66
N ILE A 20 -5.40 5.09 -15.78
CA ILE A 20 -4.57 6.26 -16.10
C ILE A 20 -4.63 7.31 -14.97
N GLY A 21 -5.80 7.50 -14.34
CA GLY A 21 -5.98 8.41 -13.21
C GLY A 21 -5.16 7.98 -11.98
N ASN A 22 -5.15 6.68 -11.64
CA ASN A 22 -4.33 6.14 -10.56
C ASN A 22 -2.83 6.32 -10.85
N TYR A 23 -2.41 6.07 -12.09
CA TYR A 23 -1.02 6.24 -12.48
C TYR A 23 -0.57 7.71 -12.39
N LEU A 24 -1.30 8.63 -13.01
CA LEU A 24 -0.94 10.05 -13.03
C LEU A 24 -1.11 10.72 -11.67
N GLY A 25 -2.14 10.34 -10.91
CA GLY A 25 -2.47 10.97 -9.63
C GLY A 25 -1.62 10.47 -8.45
N ALA A 26 -1.11 9.25 -8.52
CA ALA A 26 -0.39 8.64 -7.42
C ALA A 26 0.94 8.01 -7.83
N VAL A 27 0.93 6.93 -8.60
CA VAL A 27 2.11 6.07 -8.81
C VAL A 27 3.27 6.80 -9.48
N LYS A 28 2.99 7.66 -10.45
CA LYS A 28 4.01 8.50 -11.09
C LYS A 28 4.72 9.40 -10.08
N ASN A 29 3.96 10.01 -9.17
CA ASN A 29 4.53 10.87 -8.13
C ASN A 29 5.36 10.06 -7.13
N TRP A 30 4.93 8.84 -6.79
CA TRP A 30 5.66 7.96 -5.89
C TRP A 30 7.06 7.61 -6.45
N ALA A 31 7.16 7.37 -7.75
CA ALA A 31 8.44 7.08 -8.39
C ALA A 31 9.45 8.25 -8.25
N THR A 32 8.96 9.49 -8.25
CA THR A 32 9.85 10.67 -8.05
C THR A 32 10.32 10.83 -6.61
N MET A 33 9.62 10.24 -5.64
CA MET A 33 9.98 10.33 -4.22
C MET A 33 11.15 9.43 -3.83
N LEU A 34 11.51 8.45 -4.67
CA LEU A 34 12.57 7.48 -4.37
C LEU A 34 13.95 8.12 -4.14
N ASP A 35 14.19 9.30 -4.69
CA ASP A 35 15.48 9.99 -4.55
C ASP A 35 15.62 10.69 -3.18
N ASP A 36 14.52 11.23 -2.66
CA ASP A 36 14.53 12.11 -1.50
C ASP A 36 14.04 11.42 -0.21
N TYR A 37 13.32 10.30 -0.33
CA TYR A 37 12.64 9.65 0.80
C TYR A 37 12.98 8.16 0.93
N GLU A 38 12.88 7.65 2.14
CA GLU A 38 12.79 6.21 2.39
C GLU A 38 11.34 5.77 2.21
N CYS A 39 11.04 5.06 1.10
CA CYS A 39 9.69 4.81 0.66
C CYS A 39 9.20 3.39 1.00
N TYR A 40 7.99 3.34 1.56
CA TYR A 40 7.22 2.12 1.83
C TYR A 40 5.92 2.17 1.03
N PHE A 41 5.73 1.23 0.13
CA PHE A 41 4.54 1.12 -0.73
C PHE A 41 3.74 -0.12 -0.36
N GLY A 42 2.56 0.10 0.24
CA GLY A 42 1.69 -0.97 0.71
C GLY A 42 0.60 -1.32 -0.31
N VAL A 43 0.37 -2.63 -0.51
CA VAL A 43 -0.85 -3.13 -1.13
C VAL A 43 -1.81 -3.50 -0.01
N VAL A 44 -2.88 -2.71 0.15
CA VAL A 44 -3.82 -2.83 1.28
C VAL A 44 -4.95 -3.80 0.96
N ASP A 45 -4.62 -5.08 0.96
CA ASP A 45 -5.55 -6.18 0.75
C ASP A 45 -6.61 -6.28 1.85
N LEU A 46 -6.29 -5.89 3.09
CA LEU A 46 -7.25 -5.83 4.19
C LEU A 46 -8.35 -4.78 3.97
N HIS A 47 -8.09 -3.71 3.22
CA HIS A 47 -9.12 -2.77 2.82
C HIS A 47 -10.04 -3.35 1.74
N ALA A 48 -9.49 -4.20 0.87
CA ALA A 48 -10.26 -4.82 -0.20
C ALA A 48 -11.31 -5.81 0.31
N ILE A 49 -11.13 -6.40 1.49
CA ILE A 49 -12.09 -7.36 2.08
C ILE A 49 -13.31 -6.69 2.71
N THR A 50 -13.38 -5.37 2.76
CA THR A 50 -14.55 -4.63 3.25
C THR A 50 -15.75 -4.70 2.30
N VAL A 51 -15.53 -5.14 1.08
CA VAL A 51 -16.56 -5.39 0.06
C VAL A 51 -16.57 -6.87 -0.33
N LYS A 52 -17.62 -7.30 -1.05
CA LYS A 52 -17.68 -8.69 -1.52
C LYS A 52 -16.53 -9.01 -2.46
N TYR A 53 -15.79 -10.08 -2.19
CA TYR A 53 -14.63 -10.53 -2.95
C TYR A 53 -14.60 -12.06 -3.08
N SER A 54 -13.84 -12.54 -4.08
CA SER A 54 -13.40 -13.93 -4.19
C SER A 54 -11.96 -14.03 -3.69
N PRO A 55 -11.61 -14.98 -2.80
CA PRO A 55 -10.22 -15.14 -2.32
C PRO A 55 -9.20 -15.35 -3.44
N ALA A 56 -9.56 -16.10 -4.48
CA ALA A 56 -8.69 -16.34 -5.63
C ALA A 56 -8.45 -15.05 -6.44
N GLU A 57 -9.50 -14.25 -6.62
CA GLU A 57 -9.43 -12.97 -7.33
C GLU A 57 -8.63 -11.93 -6.52
N LEU A 58 -8.85 -11.86 -5.21
CA LEU A 58 -8.08 -10.97 -4.34
C LEU A 58 -6.60 -11.28 -4.40
N ARG A 59 -6.22 -12.56 -4.33
CA ARG A 59 -4.81 -12.97 -4.48
C ARG A 59 -4.22 -12.56 -5.82
N LYS A 60 -4.94 -12.81 -6.91
CA LYS A 60 -4.53 -12.41 -8.25
C LYS A 60 -4.35 -10.89 -8.37
N ASN A 61 -5.31 -10.12 -7.85
CA ASN A 61 -5.27 -8.66 -7.89
C ASN A 61 -4.14 -8.10 -7.03
N THR A 62 -3.86 -8.68 -5.87
CA THR A 62 -2.73 -8.29 -5.02
C THR A 62 -1.40 -8.46 -5.74
N LEU A 63 -1.15 -9.61 -6.36
CA LEU A 63 0.06 -9.86 -7.14
C LEU A 63 0.16 -8.94 -8.37
N SER A 64 -0.97 -8.75 -9.06
CA SER A 64 -1.04 -7.84 -10.20
C SER A 64 -0.74 -6.39 -9.80
N CYS A 65 -1.23 -5.95 -8.64
CA CYS A 65 -0.96 -4.60 -8.12
C CYS A 65 0.54 -4.39 -7.87
N VAL A 66 1.22 -5.34 -7.24
CA VAL A 66 2.68 -5.28 -7.03
C VAL A 66 3.42 -5.24 -8.37
N ALA A 67 3.03 -6.09 -9.32
CA ALA A 67 3.65 -6.10 -10.66
C ALA A 67 3.46 -4.75 -11.39
N GLN A 68 2.30 -4.14 -11.25
CA GLN A 68 2.02 -2.82 -11.84
C GLN A 68 2.84 -1.71 -11.16
N TYR A 69 3.06 -1.76 -9.84
CA TYR A 69 3.95 -0.83 -9.14
C TYR A 69 5.37 -0.88 -9.73
N ILE A 70 5.93 -2.08 -9.87
CA ILE A 70 7.27 -2.28 -10.42
C ILE A 70 7.33 -1.79 -11.87
N ALA A 71 6.33 -2.14 -12.69
CA ALA A 71 6.25 -1.72 -14.09
C ALA A 71 6.14 -0.19 -14.24
N CYS A 72 5.55 0.50 -13.25
CA CYS A 72 5.43 1.96 -13.24
C CYS A 72 6.67 2.69 -12.67
N GLY A 73 7.73 1.95 -12.31
CA GLY A 73 9.00 2.52 -11.89
C GLY A 73 9.25 2.54 -10.38
N LEU A 74 8.41 1.86 -9.58
CA LEU A 74 8.71 1.66 -8.16
C LEU A 74 9.74 0.54 -8.01
N ASP A 75 11.01 0.92 -7.95
CA ASP A 75 12.14 0.00 -7.88
C ASP A 75 12.18 -0.71 -6.51
N PRO A 76 12.05 -2.05 -6.45
CA PRO A 76 12.09 -2.80 -5.20
C PRO A 76 13.47 -2.80 -4.52
N GLU A 77 14.55 -2.48 -5.25
CA GLU A 77 15.89 -2.31 -4.66
C GLU A 77 16.02 -0.97 -3.92
N ARG A 78 15.18 0.01 -4.26
CA ARG A 78 15.20 1.37 -3.71
C ARG A 78 14.04 1.69 -2.78
N SER A 79 13.06 0.80 -2.68
CA SER A 79 11.87 0.98 -1.85
C SER A 79 11.45 -0.34 -1.21
N LYS A 80 10.57 -0.26 -0.21
CA LYS A 80 9.96 -1.44 0.41
C LYS A 80 8.53 -1.58 -0.12
N ILE A 81 8.29 -2.62 -0.89
CA ILE A 81 6.94 -2.97 -1.35
C ILE A 81 6.42 -4.14 -0.49
N PHE A 82 5.25 -4.00 0.10
CA PHE A 82 4.70 -5.01 1.00
C PHE A 82 3.19 -5.17 0.84
N VAL A 83 2.70 -6.33 1.26
CA VAL A 83 1.26 -6.62 1.36
C VAL A 83 0.83 -6.45 2.82
N GLN A 84 -0.21 -5.69 3.07
CA GLN A 84 -0.63 -5.28 4.41
C GLN A 84 -0.92 -6.47 5.33
N SER A 85 -1.59 -7.52 4.83
CA SER A 85 -1.89 -8.73 5.62
C SER A 85 -0.65 -9.52 6.07
N HIS A 86 0.50 -9.27 5.46
CA HIS A 86 1.77 -9.89 5.88
C HIS A 86 2.44 -9.15 7.05
N VAL A 87 1.91 -8.00 7.45
CA VAL A 87 2.40 -7.20 8.58
C VAL A 87 1.40 -7.33 9.74
N ILE A 88 1.59 -8.33 10.59
CA ILE A 88 0.67 -8.69 11.69
C ILE A 88 0.37 -7.47 12.59
N GLY A 89 1.36 -6.63 12.86
CA GLY A 89 1.21 -5.44 13.68
C GLY A 89 0.13 -4.46 13.19
N HIS A 90 -0.19 -4.42 11.91
CA HIS A 90 -1.27 -3.59 11.38
C HIS A 90 -2.64 -4.04 11.90
N THR A 91 -2.90 -5.33 11.92
CA THR A 91 -4.18 -5.87 12.43
C THR A 91 -4.26 -5.83 13.95
N GLU A 92 -3.16 -6.08 14.64
CA GLU A 92 -3.10 -6.01 16.10
C GLU A 92 -3.35 -4.59 16.59
N LEU A 93 -2.65 -3.60 16.02
CA LEU A 93 -2.86 -2.20 16.40
C LEU A 93 -4.26 -1.72 16.03
N ALA A 94 -4.78 -2.08 14.87
CA ALA A 94 -6.14 -1.73 14.45
C ALA A 94 -7.17 -2.28 15.45
N TRP A 95 -6.99 -3.51 15.94
CA TRP A 95 -7.88 -4.07 16.96
C TRP A 95 -7.80 -3.30 18.27
N LEU A 96 -6.59 -3.02 18.78
CA LEU A 96 -6.41 -2.25 20.01
C LEU A 96 -7.04 -0.86 19.93
N LEU A 97 -6.85 -0.16 18.81
CA LEU A 97 -7.46 1.15 18.58
C LEU A 97 -8.98 1.06 18.49
N SER A 98 -9.51 0.02 17.86
CA SER A 98 -10.97 -0.21 17.78
C SER A 98 -11.62 -0.42 19.15
N CYS A 99 -10.88 -0.97 20.13
CA CYS A 99 -11.40 -1.17 21.49
C CYS A 99 -11.57 0.15 22.27
N ILE A 100 -10.86 1.20 21.90
CA ILE A 100 -10.87 2.50 22.61
C ILE A 100 -11.48 3.63 21.77
N THR A 101 -11.85 3.37 20.52
CA THR A 101 -12.43 4.38 19.61
C THR A 101 -13.95 4.20 19.57
N PRO A 102 -14.74 5.18 20.03
CA PRO A 102 -16.19 5.15 19.89
C PRO A 102 -16.62 5.24 18.41
N ILE A 103 -17.67 4.52 18.05
CA ILE A 103 -18.21 4.56 16.67
C ILE A 103 -18.63 5.99 16.27
N GLY A 104 -19.06 6.80 17.23
CA GLY A 104 -19.46 8.20 16.99
C GLY A 104 -18.32 9.13 16.63
N ASP A 105 -17.07 8.70 16.80
CA ASP A 105 -15.87 9.48 16.45
C ASP A 105 -15.33 9.12 15.05
N LEU A 106 -15.96 8.15 14.39
CA LEU A 106 -15.65 7.68 13.05
C LEU A 106 -16.66 8.24 12.06
#